data_9a608763b0db21b6850398196ce4424f
#
_entry.id   9a608763b0db21b6850398196ce4424f
#
_cell.length_a   1.000
_cell.length_b   1.000
_cell.length_c   1.000
_cell.angle_alpha   90.00
_cell.angle_beta   90.00
_cell.angle_gamma   90.00
#
_symmetry.space_group_name_H-M   'P 1'
#
loop_
_entity.id
_entity.type
_entity.pdbx_description
1 polymer ?
#
loop_
_entity_poly.entity_id
_entity_poly.type
_entity_poly.pdbx_seq_one_letter_code
_entity_poly.pdbx_strand_id
1 'polypeptide(L)'
;MKNESWPSASRPSAPRPSASRFLKLWKSGALAPRQSPSRILGFSPCVSQDLKAVHSDSIYAALKGPLFHVSARARKIAAQKILACVFLTLAAHAQVTYERLVNAAKEPQNWMTYSGDYSGKRFSKLDQINTGNASKMVAKWVYQTAATGKLETTPLVVDGVLYATAQDDRAFALDARTGRPIWMYQRQLPGDIRPCCGRVNRGLAALGDKVFLGTLDAHVIALDAKTGAVVWDVTAADYRTGHSFTVAPLAVKNTIVIGISGGEYGVRGFIDAYDAETGERKWRYYTVPGPGEPGHDTWEGDSWKVGGAPAWNTGTHDPATNQIFWPTGNPSPSNRGEGRAGDNLYSNSLLALNADSGKLNWYFQFTKHDEHDWDATQVPVLIDAGGKKLIAQADRNGYFYVLDRTNGELLSATAYAKTTWTDSKDAEGRPVANKNASPTLEGHTVCPGALGATNFMAPTYDPQSGLFYVTARDQCDIFSTAPQPYEAGHAFYGSAYFPSEDAEPYLGFLKAIDPESGAIKMKFQHTSPTWSGVLSTAGGLVFSGDAEGNFIAFDAPSLKPLWHFQMGGAVYAAPMAFAVDGKEYVAIAAGSAIYAFGLP
;
A
#
# COMPACT_ATOMS: atom_id res chain seq x y z
N MET A 1 -21.26 -18.05 -37.08
CA MET A 1 -21.87 -19.34 -36.73
C MET A 1 -22.25 -19.26 -35.27
N LYS A 2 -23.54 -19.42 -35.03
CA LYS A 2 -24.32 -19.53 -33.77
C LYS A 2 -23.79 -18.88 -32.49
N ASN A 3 -24.43 -17.74 -32.14
CA ASN A 3 -24.52 -17.17 -30.84
C ASN A 3 -25.28 -18.11 -29.90
N GLU A 4 -24.68 -18.51 -28.79
CA GLU A 4 -25.44 -19.08 -27.66
C GLU A 4 -25.51 -18.02 -26.55
N SER A 5 -26.74 -17.50 -26.34
CA SER A 5 -27.12 -16.61 -25.29
C SER A 5 -27.44 -17.41 -24.01
N TRP A 6 -26.86 -16.99 -22.88
CA TRP A 6 -27.19 -17.51 -21.54
C TRP A 6 -28.56 -16.97 -21.07
N PRO A 7 -29.39 -17.77 -20.40
CA PRO A 7 -30.71 -17.33 -19.94
C PRO A 7 -30.59 -16.50 -18.67
N SER A 8 -31.29 -15.36 -18.64
CA SER A 8 -31.49 -14.50 -17.49
C SER A 8 -32.44 -15.18 -16.49
N ALA A 9 -31.98 -15.50 -15.28
CA ALA A 9 -32.82 -15.93 -14.17
C ALA A 9 -33.40 -14.72 -13.44
N SER A 10 -34.71 -14.52 -13.52
CA SER A 10 -35.49 -13.56 -12.74
C SER A 10 -35.57 -14.03 -11.29
N ARG A 11 -35.10 -13.21 -10.33
CA ARG A 11 -35.31 -13.40 -8.89
C ARG A 11 -36.63 -12.76 -8.44
N PRO A 12 -37.40 -13.38 -7.54
CA PRO A 12 -38.60 -12.78 -6.97
C PRO A 12 -38.22 -11.69 -5.94
N SER A 13 -38.89 -10.55 -6.02
CA SER A 13 -38.73 -9.40 -5.12
C SER A 13 -39.31 -9.70 -3.72
N ALA A 14 -38.47 -9.64 -2.69
CA ALA A 14 -38.91 -9.60 -1.30
C ALA A 14 -39.24 -8.16 -0.88
N PRO A 15 -40.27 -7.92 -0.03
CA PRO A 15 -40.66 -6.58 0.37
C PRO A 15 -39.61 -5.95 1.32
N ARG A 16 -39.24 -4.69 1.06
CA ARG A 16 -38.32 -3.88 1.86
C ARG A 16 -39.00 -3.31 3.11
N PRO A 17 -38.34 -3.26 4.28
CA PRO A 17 -38.85 -2.53 5.43
C PRO A 17 -38.60 -1.03 5.30
N SER A 18 -39.58 -0.22 5.68
CA SER A 18 -39.57 1.24 5.61
C SER A 18 -38.57 1.88 6.61
N ALA A 19 -37.96 2.99 6.22
CA ALA A 19 -36.94 3.77 6.95
C ALA A 19 -37.32 4.23 8.36
N SER A 20 -38.58 4.14 8.78
CA SER A 20 -39.04 4.58 10.10
C SER A 20 -38.67 3.65 11.27
N ARG A 21 -38.10 2.48 11.03
CA ARG A 21 -37.68 1.52 12.08
C ARG A 21 -36.24 1.68 12.55
N PHE A 22 -35.38 2.35 11.82
CA PHE A 22 -33.96 2.48 12.18
C PHE A 22 -33.65 3.54 13.24
N LEU A 23 -34.48 4.58 13.37
CA LEU A 23 -34.24 5.64 14.35
C LEU A 23 -34.58 5.26 15.81
N LYS A 24 -35.25 4.13 16.06
CA LYS A 24 -35.61 3.69 17.43
C LYS A 24 -34.58 2.78 18.09
N LEU A 25 -33.59 2.24 17.38
CA LEU A 25 -32.57 1.32 17.92
C LEU A 25 -31.34 2.00 18.50
N TRP A 26 -31.19 3.30 18.29
CA TRP A 26 -30.03 4.06 18.79
C TRP A 26 -30.21 4.63 20.20
N LYS A 27 -31.39 4.49 20.81
CA LYS A 27 -31.69 5.02 22.16
C LYS A 27 -31.72 3.98 23.29
N SER A 28 -31.50 2.71 23.02
CA SER A 28 -31.43 1.70 24.07
C SER A 28 -30.07 1.01 24.08
N GLY A 29 -29.18 1.47 24.95
CA GLY A 29 -27.90 0.84 25.24
C GLY A 29 -28.09 -0.50 25.98
N ALA A 30 -28.28 -1.57 25.23
CA ALA A 30 -28.23 -2.92 25.78
C ALA A 30 -27.95 -3.93 24.67
N LEU A 31 -26.70 -4.34 24.56
CA LEU A 31 -26.29 -5.68 24.12
C LEU A 31 -24.82 -5.88 24.46
N ALA A 32 -24.56 -6.34 25.67
CA ALA A 32 -23.27 -6.90 26.06
C ALA A 32 -23.20 -8.38 25.60
N PRO A 33 -22.08 -8.87 25.08
CA PRO A 33 -21.93 -10.27 24.72
C PRO A 33 -21.69 -11.12 25.99
N ARG A 34 -22.41 -12.22 26.07
CA ARG A 34 -22.22 -13.26 27.11
C ARG A 34 -20.90 -13.99 26.88
N GLN A 35 -20.10 -14.05 27.93
CA GLN A 35 -18.93 -14.92 28.03
C GLN A 35 -19.35 -16.40 28.16
N SER A 36 -18.72 -17.27 27.40
CA SER A 36 -18.75 -18.73 27.60
C SER A 36 -17.39 -19.19 28.16
N PRO A 37 -17.34 -20.13 29.08
CA PRO A 37 -16.11 -20.51 29.73
C PRO A 37 -15.28 -21.48 28.90
N SER A 38 -14.01 -21.17 28.73
CA SER A 38 -12.99 -22.01 28.10
C SER A 38 -12.60 -23.17 29.02
N ARG A 39 -12.72 -24.40 28.50
CA ARG A 39 -12.10 -25.59 29.10
C ARG A 39 -10.63 -25.66 28.70
N ILE A 40 -9.78 -25.62 29.69
CA ILE A 40 -8.35 -25.91 29.60
C ILE A 40 -8.17 -27.41 29.40
N LEU A 41 -7.55 -27.82 28.32
CA LEU A 41 -6.95 -29.14 28.17
C LEU A 41 -5.43 -28.95 28.17
N GLY A 42 -4.81 -29.43 29.23
CA GLY A 42 -3.37 -29.45 29.40
C GLY A 42 -2.73 -30.47 28.44
N PHE A 43 -1.63 -30.11 27.84
CA PHE A 43 -0.68 -31.02 27.24
C PHE A 43 0.62 -30.98 28.04
N SER A 44 0.99 -32.14 28.55
CA SER A 44 2.25 -32.44 29.22
C SER A 44 3.43 -32.37 28.22
N PRO A 45 4.63 -32.02 28.69
CA PRO A 45 5.83 -31.99 27.86
C PRO A 45 6.42 -33.40 27.76
N CYS A 46 6.72 -33.85 26.54
CA CYS A 46 7.59 -35.01 26.29
C CYS A 46 8.97 -34.51 25.91
N VAL A 47 9.82 -34.58 26.84
CA VAL A 47 11.24 -34.81 27.03
C VAL A 47 12.06 -35.17 25.78
N SER A 48 13.10 -34.35 25.64
CA SER A 48 14.42 -34.57 25.03
C SER A 48 14.91 -36.02 25.01
N GLN A 49 15.53 -36.39 23.91
CA GLN A 49 16.84 -37.06 23.88
C GLN A 49 17.33 -37.24 22.44
N ASP A 50 18.62 -37.02 22.33
CA ASP A 50 19.58 -37.51 21.35
C ASP A 50 19.97 -36.57 20.19
N LEU A 51 20.77 -35.55 20.53
CA LEU A 51 21.85 -35.06 19.67
C LEU A 51 23.14 -35.80 20.05
N LYS A 52 23.38 -36.93 19.39
CA LYS A 52 24.72 -37.56 19.40
C LYS A 52 25.62 -36.81 18.46
N ALA A 53 26.75 -36.41 19.02
CA ALA A 53 27.89 -35.80 18.35
C ALA A 53 28.28 -36.57 17.09
N VAL A 54 28.31 -35.88 15.94
CA VAL A 54 28.98 -36.38 14.75
C VAL A 54 30.49 -36.19 15.01
N HIS A 55 31.17 -37.28 15.16
CA HIS A 55 32.61 -37.34 15.39
C HIS A 55 33.40 -36.69 14.25
N SER A 56 34.38 -35.90 14.63
CA SER A 56 35.32 -35.15 13.77
C SER A 56 36.30 -36.02 12.94
N ASP A 57 36.13 -37.33 12.90
CA ASP A 57 37.13 -38.24 12.30
C ASP A 57 36.97 -38.46 10.79
N SER A 58 35.85 -38.04 10.20
CA SER A 58 35.66 -38.26 8.76
C SER A 58 36.36 -37.23 7.84
N ILE A 59 36.84 -36.13 8.38
CA ILE A 59 37.54 -35.11 7.59
C ILE A 59 39.06 -35.38 7.57
N TYR A 60 39.58 -36.15 8.51
CA TYR A 60 41.02 -36.49 8.56
C TYR A 60 41.45 -37.64 7.63
N ALA A 61 40.49 -38.46 7.16
CA ALA A 61 40.80 -39.61 6.33
C ALA A 61 41.05 -39.29 4.85
N ALA A 62 40.59 -38.13 4.36
CA ALA A 62 40.76 -37.72 2.97
C ALA A 62 42.09 -37.04 2.63
N LEU A 63 42.99 -36.88 3.61
CA LEU A 63 44.28 -36.16 3.44
C LEU A 63 45.52 -37.05 3.44
N LYS A 64 45.37 -38.38 3.37
CA LYS A 64 46.49 -39.33 3.29
C LYS A 64 46.63 -39.96 1.91
N GLY A 65 46.88 -39.17 0.89
CA GLY A 65 47.44 -39.62 -0.38
C GLY A 65 48.89 -39.12 -0.56
N PRO A 66 49.82 -39.85 -1.26
CA PRO A 66 51.20 -39.45 -1.39
C PRO A 66 51.34 -38.32 -2.40
N LEU A 67 51.57 -37.08 -1.93
CA LEU A 67 51.78 -35.94 -2.82
C LEU A 67 52.82 -34.97 -2.29
N PHE A 68 53.81 -34.79 -3.12
CA PHE A 68 54.71 -33.65 -3.31
C PHE A 68 55.09 -32.79 -2.09
N HIS A 69 56.39 -32.60 -1.89
CA HIS A 69 56.98 -31.68 -0.93
C HIS A 69 56.58 -30.22 -1.18
N VAL A 70 55.42 -29.84 -0.69
CA VAL A 70 55.03 -28.43 -0.53
C VAL A 70 55.39 -28.03 0.90
N SER A 71 56.23 -26.98 1.05
CA SER A 71 56.69 -26.52 2.36
C SER A 71 55.52 -26.22 3.31
N ALA A 72 55.73 -26.47 4.61
CA ALA A 72 54.70 -26.23 5.66
C ALA A 72 54.17 -24.79 5.64
N ARG A 73 54.95 -23.84 5.13
CA ARG A 73 54.55 -22.43 4.97
C ARG A 73 53.51 -22.22 3.84
N ALA A 74 53.66 -22.97 2.71
CA ALA A 74 52.72 -22.91 1.60
C ALA A 74 51.36 -23.57 1.95
N ARG A 75 51.36 -24.64 2.78
CA ARG A 75 50.14 -25.29 3.29
C ARG A 75 49.38 -24.39 4.24
N LYS A 76 50.05 -23.64 5.14
CA LYS A 76 49.40 -22.65 6.01
C LYS A 76 48.76 -21.50 5.24
N ILE A 77 49.47 -20.99 4.22
CA ILE A 77 48.93 -19.89 3.38
C ILE A 77 47.74 -20.36 2.53
N ALA A 78 47.80 -21.59 1.98
CA ALA A 78 46.68 -22.17 1.24
C ALA A 78 45.46 -22.44 2.15
N ALA A 79 45.68 -23.00 3.34
CA ALA A 79 44.61 -23.22 4.32
C ALA A 79 43.99 -21.90 4.83
N GLN A 80 44.80 -20.86 5.05
CA GLN A 80 44.31 -19.53 5.43
C GLN A 80 43.54 -18.85 4.29
N LYS A 81 43.96 -19.00 3.03
CA LYS A 81 43.22 -18.48 1.87
C LYS A 81 41.93 -19.24 1.62
N ILE A 82 41.89 -20.56 1.77
CA ILE A 82 40.70 -21.38 1.65
C ILE A 82 39.75 -21.04 2.81
N LEU A 83 40.23 -20.89 4.03
CA LEU A 83 39.42 -20.50 5.19
C LEU A 83 38.90 -19.08 5.03
N ALA A 84 39.69 -18.12 4.52
CA ALA A 84 39.27 -16.77 4.22
C ALA A 84 38.25 -16.73 3.06
N CYS A 85 38.41 -17.55 2.01
CA CYS A 85 37.41 -17.68 0.95
C CYS A 85 36.12 -18.33 1.44
N VAL A 86 36.18 -19.34 2.31
CA VAL A 86 35.00 -19.97 2.93
C VAL A 86 34.30 -19.00 3.90
N PHE A 87 35.04 -18.19 4.66
CA PHE A 87 34.44 -17.13 5.50
C PHE A 87 33.87 -15.98 4.68
N LEU A 88 34.49 -15.62 3.54
CA LEU A 88 33.94 -14.59 2.62
C LEU A 88 32.71 -15.09 1.87
N THR A 89 32.59 -16.39 1.57
CA THR A 89 31.38 -16.96 0.94
C THR A 89 30.23 -17.23 1.94
N LEU A 90 30.52 -17.35 3.24
CA LEU A 90 29.49 -17.45 4.30
C LEU A 90 28.96 -16.09 4.76
N ALA A 91 29.58 -14.97 4.37
CA ALA A 91 29.15 -13.62 4.73
C ALA A 91 28.31 -12.91 3.65
N ALA A 92 28.14 -13.50 2.48
CA ALA A 92 27.33 -12.93 1.41
C ALA A 92 25.88 -13.42 1.45
N HIS A 93 25.18 -13.22 2.58
CA HIS A 93 23.75 -13.01 2.49
C HIS A 93 23.58 -11.58 1.97
N ALA A 94 23.06 -11.46 0.77
CA ALA A 94 22.95 -10.19 0.09
C ALA A 94 22.08 -9.24 0.92
N GLN A 95 22.71 -8.28 1.60
CA GLN A 95 21.99 -7.19 2.25
C GLN A 95 21.25 -6.37 1.21
N VAL A 96 20.08 -5.87 1.53
CA VAL A 96 19.34 -4.93 0.68
C VAL A 96 20.03 -3.57 0.77
N THR A 97 20.99 -3.30 -0.10
CA THR A 97 21.65 -2.00 -0.13
C THR A 97 20.80 -0.95 -0.85
N TYR A 98 21.00 0.33 -0.55
CA TYR A 98 20.35 1.41 -1.29
C TYR A 98 20.65 1.33 -2.80
N GLU A 99 21.86 0.92 -3.17
CA GLU A 99 22.24 0.74 -4.57
C GLU A 99 21.39 -0.35 -5.26
N ARG A 100 21.08 -1.47 -4.58
CA ARG A 100 20.17 -2.49 -5.10
C ARG A 100 18.76 -1.92 -5.30
N LEU A 101 18.26 -1.14 -4.35
CA LEU A 101 16.94 -0.48 -4.45
C LEU A 101 16.87 0.49 -5.63
N VAL A 102 17.91 1.31 -5.83
CA VAL A 102 18.02 2.21 -7.00
C VAL A 102 18.06 1.43 -8.31
N ASN A 103 18.73 0.28 -8.31
CA ASN A 103 18.89 -0.58 -9.48
C ASN A 103 17.92 -1.77 -9.50
N ALA A 104 16.80 -1.72 -8.79
CA ALA A 104 15.84 -2.83 -8.69
C ALA A 104 15.45 -3.43 -10.06
N ALA A 105 15.37 -2.60 -11.09
CA ALA A 105 15.10 -3.04 -12.46
C ALA A 105 16.16 -3.97 -13.07
N LYS A 106 17.36 -4.10 -12.45
CA LYS A 106 18.40 -5.05 -12.85
C LYS A 106 18.28 -6.41 -12.14
N GLU A 107 17.41 -6.49 -11.14
CA GLU A 107 17.12 -7.68 -10.35
C GLU A 107 15.62 -8.04 -10.43
N PRO A 108 15.06 -8.31 -11.63
CA PRO A 108 13.63 -8.52 -11.81
C PRO A 108 13.06 -9.73 -11.06
N GLN A 109 13.91 -10.65 -10.60
CA GLN A 109 13.52 -11.77 -9.75
C GLN A 109 13.15 -11.35 -8.33
N ASN A 110 13.53 -10.14 -7.91
CA ASN A 110 13.22 -9.56 -6.60
C ASN A 110 12.07 -8.53 -6.71
N TRP A 111 11.39 -8.28 -5.59
CA TRP A 111 10.40 -7.22 -5.41
C TRP A 111 10.73 -6.49 -4.12
N MET A 112 11.66 -5.52 -4.17
CA MET A 112 12.35 -5.00 -3.00
C MET A 112 11.72 -3.76 -2.36
N THR A 113 10.74 -3.12 -3.01
CA THR A 113 9.97 -1.99 -2.46
C THR A 113 8.48 -2.25 -2.58
N TYR A 114 7.66 -1.42 -1.93
CA TYR A 114 6.19 -1.51 -2.02
C TYR A 114 5.68 -1.59 -3.47
N SER A 115 6.28 -0.87 -4.40
CA SER A 115 5.90 -0.85 -5.82
C SER A 115 6.88 -1.58 -6.76
N GLY A 116 7.81 -2.38 -6.20
CA GLY A 116 8.85 -3.10 -6.94
C GLY A 116 10.12 -2.27 -7.15
N ASP A 117 9.96 -1.01 -7.51
CA ASP A 117 11.03 -0.01 -7.61
C ASP A 117 10.61 1.34 -7.00
N TYR A 118 11.48 2.33 -7.06
CA TYR A 118 11.23 3.66 -6.51
C TYR A 118 10.26 4.51 -7.34
N SER A 119 9.98 4.12 -8.59
CA SER A 119 9.15 4.93 -9.49
C SER A 119 7.65 4.79 -9.28
N GLY A 120 7.20 3.85 -8.47
CA GLY A 120 5.77 3.60 -8.26
C GLY A 120 5.07 2.87 -9.41
N LYS A 121 5.80 2.46 -10.46
CA LYS A 121 5.20 1.89 -11.68
C LYS A 121 4.53 0.55 -11.49
N ARG A 122 4.93 -0.24 -10.52
CA ARG A 122 4.46 -1.64 -10.32
C ARG A 122 4.52 -2.47 -11.60
N PHE A 123 5.57 -2.29 -12.38
CA PHE A 123 5.86 -3.02 -13.60
C PHE A 123 6.95 -4.05 -13.35
N SER A 124 6.68 -5.33 -13.64
CA SER A 124 7.67 -6.40 -13.58
C SER A 124 8.30 -6.64 -14.94
N LYS A 125 9.63 -6.73 -14.99
CA LYS A 125 10.37 -7.12 -16.20
C LYS A 125 10.35 -8.63 -16.50
N LEU A 126 9.74 -9.44 -15.63
CA LEU A 126 9.56 -10.86 -15.87
C LEU A 126 8.54 -11.08 -17.00
N ASP A 127 8.79 -12.08 -17.85
CA ASP A 127 8.03 -12.38 -19.07
C ASP A 127 7.80 -13.88 -19.31
N GLN A 128 8.24 -14.73 -18.39
CA GLN A 128 8.03 -16.17 -18.48
C GLN A 128 6.54 -16.51 -18.48
N ILE A 129 5.75 -15.79 -17.66
CA ILE A 129 4.29 -15.80 -17.70
C ILE A 129 3.86 -14.69 -18.66
N ASN A 130 3.18 -15.07 -19.76
CA ASN A 130 2.85 -14.14 -20.83
C ASN A 130 1.48 -14.46 -21.44
N THR A 131 1.05 -13.63 -22.39
CA THR A 131 -0.27 -13.76 -23.04
C THR A 131 -0.51 -15.12 -23.70
N GLY A 132 0.55 -15.83 -24.15
CA GLY A 132 0.45 -17.15 -24.78
C GLY A 132 0.29 -18.31 -23.80
N ASN A 133 0.60 -18.11 -22.51
CA ASN A 133 0.59 -19.21 -21.53
C ASN A 133 -0.12 -18.89 -20.21
N ALA A 134 -0.57 -17.65 -20.00
CA ALA A 134 -1.25 -17.25 -18.77
C ALA A 134 -2.45 -18.15 -18.42
N SER A 135 -3.16 -18.68 -19.43
CA SER A 135 -4.27 -19.62 -19.24
C SER A 135 -3.87 -20.93 -18.54
N LYS A 136 -2.56 -21.22 -18.43
CA LYS A 136 -2.04 -22.43 -17.77
C LYS A 136 -1.61 -22.18 -16.33
N MET A 137 -1.72 -20.94 -15.82
CA MET A 137 -1.33 -20.62 -14.45
C MET A 137 -2.11 -21.44 -13.42
N VAL A 138 -1.41 -21.88 -12.39
CA VAL A 138 -1.96 -22.61 -11.25
C VAL A 138 -1.47 -22.03 -9.94
N ALA A 139 -2.21 -22.21 -8.86
CA ALA A 139 -1.73 -21.90 -7.52
C ALA A 139 -0.57 -22.85 -7.16
N LYS A 140 0.60 -22.31 -6.85
CA LYS A 140 1.79 -23.07 -6.45
C LYS A 140 1.80 -23.32 -4.95
N TRP A 141 1.40 -22.32 -4.19
CA TRP A 141 1.21 -22.42 -2.74
C TRP A 141 0.24 -21.36 -2.23
N VAL A 142 -0.32 -21.63 -1.05
CA VAL A 142 -1.20 -20.72 -0.30
C VAL A 142 -0.72 -20.72 1.14
N TYR A 143 -0.50 -19.52 1.70
CA TYR A 143 -0.16 -19.33 3.11
C TYR A 143 -1.31 -18.64 3.84
N GLN A 144 -1.86 -19.31 4.87
CA GLN A 144 -2.91 -18.78 5.74
C GLN A 144 -2.28 -17.92 6.83
N THR A 145 -2.65 -16.64 6.89
CA THR A 145 -2.07 -15.68 7.84
C THR A 145 -2.72 -15.72 9.22
N ALA A 146 -3.81 -16.48 9.39
CA ALA A 146 -4.69 -16.46 10.56
C ALA A 146 -5.29 -15.06 10.87
N ALA A 147 -5.27 -14.12 9.91
CA ALA A 147 -5.98 -12.86 10.03
C ALA A 147 -7.50 -13.09 9.94
N THR A 148 -8.28 -12.28 10.69
CA THR A 148 -9.74 -12.40 10.71
C THR A 148 -10.45 -11.38 9.82
N GLY A 149 -9.72 -10.49 9.17
CA GLY A 149 -10.25 -9.46 8.27
C GLY A 149 -9.39 -9.28 7.03
N LYS A 150 -9.54 -8.14 6.38
CA LYS A 150 -8.91 -7.85 5.09
C LYS A 150 -7.38 -7.73 5.17
N LEU A 151 -6.69 -8.24 4.15
CA LEU A 151 -5.26 -8.07 3.95
C LEU A 151 -5.03 -7.03 2.85
N GLU A 152 -4.29 -5.96 3.19
CA GLU A 152 -3.92 -4.89 2.25
C GLU A 152 -2.41 -4.90 1.93
N THR A 153 -1.69 -5.89 2.44
CA THR A 153 -0.23 -5.99 2.31
C THR A 153 0.22 -6.22 0.88
N THR A 154 1.26 -5.51 0.46
CA THR A 154 2.10 -5.92 -0.67
C THR A 154 3.32 -6.63 -0.12
N PRO A 155 3.54 -7.92 -0.41
CA PRO A 155 4.75 -8.61 0.00
C PRO A 155 6.00 -8.02 -0.67
N LEU A 156 7.16 -8.11 0.02
CA LEU A 156 8.48 -7.95 -0.59
C LEU A 156 9.06 -9.33 -0.87
N VAL A 157 9.87 -9.46 -1.91
CA VAL A 157 10.70 -10.65 -2.13
C VAL A 157 12.13 -10.22 -2.34
N VAL A 158 13.02 -10.78 -1.51
CA VAL A 158 14.45 -10.54 -1.56
C VAL A 158 15.17 -11.89 -1.50
N ASP A 159 15.89 -12.22 -2.55
CA ASP A 159 16.77 -13.40 -2.63
C ASP A 159 16.08 -14.70 -2.19
N GLY A 160 14.82 -14.89 -2.62
CA GLY A 160 14.01 -16.08 -2.35
C GLY A 160 13.28 -16.08 -1.00
N VAL A 161 13.35 -15.01 -0.22
CA VAL A 161 12.55 -14.82 1.01
C VAL A 161 11.44 -13.81 0.75
N LEU A 162 10.20 -14.19 1.06
CA LEU A 162 9.03 -13.32 0.98
C LEU A 162 8.73 -12.76 2.37
N TYR A 163 8.67 -11.42 2.49
CA TYR A 163 8.29 -10.70 3.70
C TYR A 163 6.93 -10.04 3.51
N ALA A 164 6.03 -10.19 4.48
CA ALA A 164 4.71 -9.57 4.42
C ALA A 164 4.18 -9.23 5.81
N THR A 165 3.10 -8.44 5.82
CA THR A 165 2.35 -8.10 7.03
C THR A 165 0.93 -8.66 6.97
N ALA A 166 0.29 -8.76 8.12
CA ALA A 166 -1.12 -9.04 8.26
C ALA A 166 -1.74 -8.08 9.29
N GLN A 167 -3.01 -8.26 9.57
CA GLN A 167 -3.71 -7.51 10.60
C GLN A 167 -3.00 -7.56 11.96
N ASP A 168 -3.26 -6.54 12.79
CA ASP A 168 -2.73 -6.43 14.13
C ASP A 168 -1.20 -6.39 14.18
N ASP A 169 -0.58 -5.78 13.14
CA ASP A 169 0.87 -5.60 13.02
C ASP A 169 1.65 -6.91 13.14
N ARG A 170 1.08 -7.97 12.60
CA ARG A 170 1.80 -9.22 12.39
C ARG A 170 2.71 -9.06 11.18
N ALA A 171 3.99 -9.41 11.33
CA ALA A 171 4.93 -9.52 10.24
C ALA A 171 5.49 -10.94 10.17
N PHE A 172 5.84 -11.41 8.97
CA PHE A 172 6.37 -12.76 8.80
C PHE A 172 7.26 -12.86 7.56
N ALA A 173 8.16 -13.84 7.60
CA ALA A 173 8.95 -14.25 6.44
C ALA A 173 8.59 -15.67 6.02
N LEU A 174 8.50 -15.87 4.70
CA LEU A 174 8.23 -17.16 4.07
C LEU A 174 9.34 -17.50 3.09
N ASP A 175 9.63 -18.78 2.91
CA ASP A 175 10.32 -19.27 1.73
C ASP A 175 9.46 -18.98 0.49
N ALA A 176 9.92 -18.11 -0.39
CA ALA A 176 9.13 -17.61 -1.53
C ALA A 176 8.79 -18.71 -2.55
N ARG A 177 9.56 -19.81 -2.58
CA ARG A 177 9.32 -20.97 -3.46
C ARG A 177 8.16 -21.82 -2.99
N THR A 178 8.00 -21.97 -1.66
CA THR A 178 7.12 -22.99 -1.06
C THR A 178 6.00 -22.42 -0.19
N GLY A 179 6.07 -21.14 0.19
CA GLY A 179 5.17 -20.52 1.16
C GLY A 179 5.38 -21.00 2.61
N ARG A 180 6.45 -21.76 2.90
CA ARG A 180 6.74 -22.24 4.27
C ARG A 180 7.22 -21.09 5.15
N PRO A 181 6.67 -20.95 6.37
CA PRO A 181 7.11 -19.89 7.29
C PRO A 181 8.56 -20.11 7.75
N ILE A 182 9.33 -19.02 7.77
CA ILE A 182 10.70 -18.93 8.32
C ILE A 182 10.62 -18.38 9.73
N TRP A 183 9.97 -17.22 9.89
CA TRP A 183 9.72 -16.60 11.19
C TRP A 183 8.40 -15.82 11.17
N MET A 184 7.90 -15.49 12.37
CA MET A 184 6.71 -14.66 12.60
C MET A 184 6.98 -13.72 13.78
N TYR A 185 6.63 -12.46 13.60
CA TYR A 185 6.56 -11.42 14.64
C TYR A 185 5.12 -11.01 14.86
N GLN A 186 4.74 -10.79 16.14
CA GLN A 186 3.42 -10.30 16.51
C GLN A 186 3.56 -9.15 17.52
N ARG A 187 3.11 -7.96 17.12
CA ARG A 187 3.01 -6.81 18.03
C ARG A 187 1.97 -7.08 19.11
N GLN A 188 2.31 -6.77 20.37
CA GLN A 188 1.35 -6.74 21.45
C GLN A 188 0.69 -5.36 21.46
N LEU A 189 -0.47 -5.25 20.84
CA LEU A 189 -1.21 -3.99 20.76
C LEU A 189 -2.00 -3.73 22.04
N PRO A 190 -2.14 -2.44 22.47
CA PRO A 190 -3.04 -2.05 23.54
C PRO A 190 -4.48 -2.48 23.28
N GLY A 191 -5.21 -2.90 24.32
CA GLY A 191 -6.58 -3.39 24.18
C GLY A 191 -7.60 -2.32 23.79
N ASP A 192 -7.27 -1.05 24.02
CA ASP A 192 -8.09 0.13 23.74
C ASP A 192 -7.79 0.79 22.38
N ILE A 193 -6.89 0.19 21.59
CA ILE A 193 -6.51 0.75 20.29
C ILE A 193 -7.72 0.83 19.32
N ARG A 194 -7.90 1.98 18.68
CA ARG A 194 -9.03 2.26 17.76
C ARG A 194 -8.53 2.93 16.48
N PRO A 195 -7.80 2.22 15.62
CA PRO A 195 -7.37 2.81 14.35
C PRO A 195 -8.58 3.03 13.44
N CYS A 196 -8.56 4.09 12.62
CA CYS A 196 -9.50 4.23 11.53
C CYS A 196 -9.38 3.06 10.53
N CYS A 197 -10.50 2.77 9.87
CA CYS A 197 -10.53 1.98 8.62
C CYS A 197 -10.11 0.51 8.77
N GLY A 198 -9.94 0.04 10.00
CA GLY A 198 -9.57 -1.33 10.34
C GLY A 198 -8.13 -1.49 10.79
N ARG A 199 -7.83 -2.67 11.29
CA ARG A 199 -6.52 -3.00 11.86
C ARG A 199 -5.57 -3.52 10.76
N VAL A 200 -5.34 -2.70 9.73
CA VAL A 200 -4.59 -3.06 8.52
C VAL A 200 -3.14 -2.61 8.58
N ASN A 201 -2.30 -3.31 7.83
CA ASN A 201 -0.92 -2.94 7.57
C ASN A 201 -0.59 -3.25 6.10
N ARG A 202 0.01 -2.29 5.37
CA ARG A 202 0.21 -2.39 3.91
C ARG A 202 1.55 -2.97 3.50
N GLY A 203 2.44 -3.30 4.46
CA GLY A 203 3.70 -3.97 4.15
C GLY A 203 4.90 -3.43 4.89
N LEU A 204 6.05 -3.86 4.44
CA LEU A 204 7.35 -3.62 5.03
C LEU A 204 8.24 -2.81 4.09
N ALA A 205 9.29 -2.20 4.62
CA ALA A 205 10.48 -1.83 3.87
C ALA A 205 11.63 -2.79 4.21
N ALA A 206 12.59 -2.94 3.30
CA ALA A 206 13.80 -3.72 3.54
C ALA A 206 15.05 -2.85 3.28
N LEU A 207 16.01 -2.87 4.20
CA LEU A 207 17.30 -2.19 4.05
C LEU A 207 18.34 -2.83 4.97
N GLY A 208 19.54 -3.03 4.45
CA GLY A 208 20.58 -3.75 5.18
C GLY A 208 20.19 -5.21 5.42
N ASP A 209 20.28 -5.62 6.65
CA ASP A 209 19.88 -6.92 7.19
C ASP A 209 18.55 -6.85 7.97
N LYS A 210 17.77 -5.78 7.77
CA LYS A 210 16.55 -5.49 8.53
C LYS A 210 15.34 -5.34 7.62
N VAL A 211 14.16 -5.60 8.19
CA VAL A 211 12.87 -5.19 7.66
C VAL A 211 12.18 -4.26 8.66
N PHE A 212 11.42 -3.29 8.15
CA PHE A 212 10.86 -2.20 8.94
C PHE A 212 9.36 -2.15 8.76
N LEU A 213 8.65 -1.88 9.85
CA LEU A 213 7.19 -1.67 9.83
C LEU A 213 6.79 -0.49 10.72
N GLY A 214 5.73 0.19 10.32
CA GLY A 214 4.96 1.07 11.21
C GLY A 214 3.83 0.29 11.85
N THR A 215 3.44 0.63 13.07
CA THR A 215 2.44 -0.09 13.83
C THR A 215 1.22 0.74 14.19
N LEU A 216 0.10 0.08 14.47
CA LEU A 216 -1.18 0.73 14.79
C LEU A 216 -1.12 1.53 16.10
N ASP A 217 -0.19 1.22 17.00
CA ASP A 217 0.08 1.99 18.21
C ASP A 217 1.15 3.09 18.02
N ALA A 218 1.35 3.52 16.75
CA ALA A 218 2.21 4.61 16.32
C ALA A 218 3.70 4.42 16.67
N HIS A 219 4.21 3.19 16.56
CA HIS A 219 5.64 2.88 16.64
C HIS A 219 6.23 2.61 15.26
N VAL A 220 7.54 2.81 15.13
CA VAL A 220 8.35 2.33 14.00
C VAL A 220 9.32 1.29 14.55
N ILE A 221 9.37 0.12 13.90
CA ILE A 221 10.10 -1.04 14.39
C ILE A 221 11.03 -1.56 13.29
N ALA A 222 12.25 -1.89 13.66
CA ALA A 222 13.16 -2.70 12.85
C ALA A 222 13.21 -4.13 13.37
N LEU A 223 13.05 -5.08 12.48
CA LEU A 223 13.22 -6.51 12.74
C LEU A 223 14.45 -7.02 11.97
N ASP A 224 15.22 -7.90 12.59
CA ASP A 224 16.23 -8.67 11.90
C ASP A 224 15.59 -9.52 10.80
N ALA A 225 16.03 -9.35 9.55
CA ALA A 225 15.39 -9.97 8.40
C ALA A 225 15.46 -11.51 8.39
N LYS A 226 16.44 -12.11 9.09
CA LYS A 226 16.60 -13.57 9.15
C LYS A 226 15.78 -14.23 10.23
N THR A 227 15.58 -13.53 11.37
CA THR A 227 15.02 -14.13 12.58
C THR A 227 13.68 -13.54 13.01
N GLY A 228 13.34 -12.32 12.53
CA GLY A 228 12.17 -11.57 12.99
C GLY A 228 12.34 -10.97 14.40
N ALA A 229 13.53 -11.02 14.98
CA ALA A 229 13.80 -10.41 16.29
C ALA A 229 13.79 -8.88 16.18
N VAL A 230 13.25 -8.20 17.20
CA VAL A 230 13.25 -6.74 17.28
C VAL A 230 14.69 -6.25 17.46
N VAL A 231 15.14 -5.38 16.56
CA VAL A 231 16.43 -4.69 16.64
C VAL A 231 16.28 -3.37 17.39
N TRP A 232 15.27 -2.58 16.99
CA TRP A 232 14.89 -1.36 17.71
C TRP A 232 13.38 -1.11 17.54
N ASP A 233 12.82 -0.34 18.48
CA ASP A 233 11.40 0.00 18.57
C ASP A 233 11.27 1.43 19.08
N VAL A 234 10.69 2.35 18.27
CA VAL A 234 10.62 3.78 18.57
C VAL A 234 9.18 4.27 18.49
N THR A 235 8.72 4.92 19.56
CA THR A 235 7.42 5.60 19.59
C THR A 235 7.48 6.90 18.77
N ALA A 236 6.63 7.02 17.75
CA ALA A 236 6.54 8.22 16.90
C ALA A 236 5.55 9.25 17.47
N ALA A 237 4.41 8.77 18.01
CA ALA A 237 3.33 9.59 18.54
C ALA A 237 2.51 8.82 19.59
N ASP A 238 1.61 9.52 20.28
CA ASP A 238 0.66 8.91 21.21
C ASP A 238 -0.56 8.35 20.44
N TYR A 239 -0.71 7.03 20.38
CA TYR A 239 -1.83 6.36 19.71
C TYR A 239 -3.20 6.75 20.30
N ARG A 240 -3.25 7.12 21.60
CA ARG A 240 -4.50 7.49 22.27
C ARG A 240 -5.14 8.75 21.72
N THR A 241 -4.36 9.57 21.01
CA THR A 241 -4.86 10.74 20.28
C THR A 241 -5.32 10.43 18.86
N GLY A 242 -5.30 9.17 18.43
CA GLY A 242 -5.72 8.72 17.11
C GLY A 242 -4.61 8.52 16.09
N HIS A 243 -3.34 8.76 16.46
CA HIS A 243 -2.19 8.49 15.59
C HIS A 243 -1.98 6.97 15.42
N SER A 244 -1.70 6.54 14.19
CA SER A 244 -1.37 5.15 13.87
C SER A 244 -0.55 5.08 12.58
N PHE A 245 0.11 3.95 12.32
CA PHE A 245 0.70 3.67 11.02
C PHE A 245 -0.02 2.49 10.37
N THR A 246 -0.42 2.68 9.10
CA THR A 246 -1.00 1.65 8.24
C THR A 246 -0.22 1.48 6.94
N VAL A 247 0.77 2.33 6.72
CA VAL A 247 1.58 2.48 5.51
C VAL A 247 2.72 1.47 5.46
N ALA A 248 3.12 1.04 4.26
CA ALA A 248 4.42 0.42 4.07
C ALA A 248 5.51 1.52 4.06
N PRO A 249 6.54 1.45 4.91
CA PRO A 249 7.60 2.45 4.91
C PRO A 249 8.39 2.45 3.59
N LEU A 250 9.09 3.56 3.32
CA LEU A 250 10.00 3.68 2.17
C LEU A 250 11.44 3.80 2.66
N ALA A 251 12.29 2.83 2.30
CA ALA A 251 13.71 2.90 2.56
C ALA A 251 14.39 3.81 1.54
N VAL A 252 15.13 4.83 1.99
CA VAL A 252 15.87 5.77 1.12
C VAL A 252 17.25 6.02 1.73
N LYS A 253 18.31 5.69 1.00
CA LYS A 253 19.70 5.75 1.51
C LYS A 253 19.84 4.91 2.80
N ASN A 254 20.15 5.54 3.92
CA ASN A 254 20.26 4.93 5.23
C ASN A 254 19.06 5.27 6.14
N THR A 255 17.95 5.75 5.58
CA THR A 255 16.78 6.17 6.34
C THR A 255 15.53 5.40 5.95
N ILE A 256 14.60 5.33 6.89
CA ILE A 256 13.26 4.79 6.72
C ILE A 256 12.28 5.95 6.82
N VAL A 257 11.61 6.26 5.70
CA VAL A 257 10.61 7.32 5.62
C VAL A 257 9.22 6.73 5.79
N ILE A 258 8.41 7.37 6.62
CA ILE A 258 7.07 6.87 6.97
C ILE A 258 6.12 8.04 7.28
N GLY A 259 4.89 7.95 6.81
CA GLY A 259 3.84 8.92 7.05
C GLY A 259 2.79 8.42 8.03
N ILE A 260 2.25 9.33 8.86
CA ILE A 260 1.27 9.00 9.90
C ILE A 260 -0.16 8.93 9.34
N SER A 261 -0.97 8.05 9.92
CA SER A 261 -2.43 7.95 9.75
C SER A 261 -3.17 8.63 10.90
N GLY A 262 -4.49 8.82 10.77
CA GLY A 262 -5.35 9.31 11.84
C GLY A 262 -6.03 10.64 11.53
N GLY A 263 -6.15 11.04 10.26
CA GLY A 263 -6.86 12.25 9.85
C GLY A 263 -8.26 12.33 10.43
N GLU A 264 -8.95 11.20 10.50
CA GLU A 264 -10.31 11.06 11.03
C GLU A 264 -10.44 11.35 12.53
N TYR A 265 -9.31 11.46 13.24
CA TYR A 265 -9.25 11.83 14.66
C TYR A 265 -8.75 13.26 14.88
N GLY A 266 -8.61 14.05 13.82
CA GLY A 266 -8.10 15.41 13.92
C GLY A 266 -6.65 15.46 14.40
N VAL A 267 -5.80 14.52 13.97
CA VAL A 267 -4.36 14.58 14.25
C VAL A 267 -3.70 15.61 13.35
N ARG A 268 -2.63 16.26 13.81
CA ARG A 268 -1.76 17.03 12.94
C ARG A 268 -0.84 16.06 12.19
N GLY A 269 -1.07 15.84 10.90
CA GLY A 269 -0.33 14.89 10.07
C GLY A 269 1.17 15.21 9.98
N PHE A 270 1.98 14.18 9.78
CA PHE A 270 3.43 14.33 9.57
C PHE A 270 4.03 13.18 8.77
N ILE A 271 5.22 13.43 8.25
CA ILE A 271 6.11 12.44 7.62
C ILE A 271 7.42 12.47 8.39
N ASP A 272 7.89 11.32 8.81
CA ASP A 272 9.15 11.14 9.54
C ASP A 272 10.18 10.38 8.72
N ALA A 273 11.46 10.65 8.97
CA ALA A 273 12.56 9.78 8.58
C ALA A 273 13.36 9.34 9.80
N TYR A 274 13.63 8.04 9.86
CA TYR A 274 14.40 7.41 10.93
C TYR A 274 15.69 6.81 10.36
N ASP A 275 16.78 6.93 11.10
CA ASP A 275 18.02 6.20 10.79
C ASP A 275 17.77 4.70 10.85
N ALA A 276 18.10 3.98 9.78
CA ALA A 276 17.80 2.56 9.66
C ALA A 276 18.59 1.67 10.65
N GLU A 277 19.75 2.13 11.12
CA GLU A 277 20.57 1.37 12.07
C GLU A 277 20.15 1.60 13.52
N THR A 278 19.83 2.86 13.86
CA THR A 278 19.66 3.26 15.27
C THR A 278 18.21 3.52 15.66
N GLY A 279 17.30 3.76 14.68
CA GLY A 279 15.94 4.22 14.96
C GLY A 279 15.85 5.70 15.37
N GLU A 280 16.97 6.45 15.35
CA GLU A 280 16.95 7.88 15.63
C GLU A 280 16.17 8.64 14.56
N ARG A 281 15.19 9.49 14.97
CA ARG A 281 14.47 10.33 14.02
C ARG A 281 15.40 11.44 13.49
N LYS A 282 15.64 11.41 12.17
CA LYS A 282 16.50 12.40 11.49
C LYS A 282 15.78 13.70 11.21
N TRP A 283 14.51 13.61 10.75
CA TRP A 283 13.66 14.76 10.51
C TRP A 283 12.18 14.41 10.62
N ARG A 284 11.36 15.43 10.86
CA ARG A 284 9.90 15.41 10.76
C ARG A 284 9.44 16.58 9.93
N TYR A 285 8.57 16.33 8.97
CA TYR A 285 7.82 17.33 8.22
C TYR A 285 6.35 17.26 8.63
N TYR A 286 5.81 18.34 9.20
CA TYR A 286 4.38 18.42 9.47
C TYR A 286 3.63 18.78 8.20
N THR A 287 2.61 17.99 7.84
CA THR A 287 1.77 18.17 6.65
C THR A 287 0.74 19.29 6.84
N VAL A 288 0.50 19.71 8.08
CA VAL A 288 -0.27 20.90 8.44
C VAL A 288 0.69 21.91 9.07
N PRO A 289 0.94 23.07 8.43
CA PRO A 289 1.91 24.04 8.94
C PRO A 289 1.43 24.75 10.21
N GLY A 290 2.36 24.99 11.13
CA GLY A 290 2.15 25.78 12.34
C GLY A 290 2.44 27.27 12.14
N PRO A 291 2.26 28.10 13.18
CA PRO A 291 2.52 29.52 13.12
C PRO A 291 3.93 29.87 12.63
N GLY A 292 4.02 30.75 11.62
CA GLY A 292 5.28 31.15 11.00
C GLY A 292 5.80 30.18 9.92
N GLU A 293 5.19 29.03 9.71
CA GLU A 293 5.52 28.12 8.62
C GLU A 293 4.73 28.50 7.34
N PRO A 294 5.31 28.37 6.14
CA PRO A 294 4.61 28.62 4.88
C PRO A 294 3.32 27.80 4.76
N GLY A 295 2.21 28.45 4.39
CA GLY A 295 0.90 27.82 4.25
C GLY A 295 0.05 27.85 5.53
N HIS A 296 0.56 28.30 6.66
CA HIS A 296 -0.23 28.42 7.89
C HIS A 296 -1.42 29.39 7.76
N ASP A 297 -1.26 30.44 6.97
CA ASP A 297 -2.29 31.43 6.66
C ASP A 297 -3.50 30.88 5.87
N THR A 298 -3.40 29.65 5.38
CA THR A 298 -4.50 28.92 4.73
C THR A 298 -5.39 28.16 5.72
N TRP A 299 -5.15 28.31 7.03
CA TRP A 299 -5.91 27.71 8.12
C TRP A 299 -6.53 28.77 9.01
N GLU A 300 -7.83 28.69 9.25
CA GLU A 300 -8.54 29.61 10.12
C GLU A 300 -8.19 29.38 11.60
N GLY A 301 -7.73 30.40 12.29
CA GLY A 301 -7.51 30.38 13.74
C GLY A 301 -6.61 29.21 14.19
N ASP A 302 -7.12 28.40 15.11
CA ASP A 302 -6.43 27.24 15.70
C ASP A 302 -6.75 25.90 15.00
N SER A 303 -7.47 25.90 13.88
CA SER A 303 -7.87 24.69 13.16
C SER A 303 -6.69 23.84 12.70
N TRP A 304 -5.53 24.46 12.45
CA TRP A 304 -4.27 23.78 12.10
C TRP A 304 -3.82 22.75 13.13
N LYS A 305 -4.16 22.93 14.42
CA LYS A 305 -3.76 22.02 15.51
C LYS A 305 -4.37 20.63 15.36
N VAL A 306 -5.54 20.56 14.73
CA VAL A 306 -6.32 19.35 14.49
C VAL A 306 -6.61 19.14 13.00
N GLY A 307 -5.74 19.70 12.15
CA GLY A 307 -6.01 19.90 10.73
C GLY A 307 -6.00 18.66 9.85
N GLY A 308 -5.69 17.47 10.34
CA GLY A 308 -5.67 16.24 9.52
C GLY A 308 -4.43 16.14 8.63
N ALA A 309 -4.63 16.09 7.33
CA ALA A 309 -3.60 15.90 6.29
C ALA A 309 -2.70 14.68 6.55
N PRO A 310 -3.25 13.49 6.85
CA PRO A 310 -2.47 12.29 7.11
C PRO A 310 -1.70 11.84 5.87
N ALA A 311 -0.61 11.09 6.06
CA ALA A 311 0.27 10.64 5.00
C ALA A 311 0.34 9.11 4.97
N TRP A 312 -0.82 8.46 4.99
CA TRP A 312 -1.04 7.05 5.33
C TRP A 312 -0.80 6.04 4.19
N ASN A 313 -0.36 6.50 3.01
CA ASN A 313 0.06 5.61 1.92
C ASN A 313 1.50 5.90 1.50
N THR A 314 2.13 4.97 0.78
CA THR A 314 3.57 5.01 0.49
C THR A 314 3.86 5.98 -0.65
N GLY A 315 4.87 6.82 -0.47
CA GLY A 315 5.41 7.70 -1.50
C GLY A 315 6.38 7.01 -2.46
N THR A 316 6.97 7.80 -3.35
CA THR A 316 7.98 7.37 -4.33
C THR A 316 9.26 8.19 -4.19
N HIS A 317 10.34 7.75 -4.79
CA HIS A 317 11.65 8.42 -4.71
C HIS A 317 12.28 8.57 -6.08
N ASP A 318 12.82 9.76 -6.37
CA ASP A 318 13.69 10.01 -7.52
C ASP A 318 15.15 10.14 -7.04
N PRO A 319 15.97 9.11 -7.18
CA PRO A 319 17.37 9.15 -6.78
C PRO A 319 18.19 10.24 -7.50
N ALA A 320 17.81 10.57 -8.75
CA ALA A 320 18.56 11.53 -9.55
C ALA A 320 18.44 12.98 -9.03
N THR A 321 17.29 13.31 -8.43
CA THR A 321 17.03 14.64 -7.85
C THR A 321 17.06 14.63 -6.33
N ASN A 322 17.25 13.46 -5.71
CA ASN A 322 17.20 13.25 -4.26
C ASN A 322 15.87 13.72 -3.64
N GLN A 323 14.77 13.52 -4.35
CA GLN A 323 13.45 13.91 -3.89
C GLN A 323 12.59 12.70 -3.55
N ILE A 324 11.80 12.86 -2.50
CA ILE A 324 10.70 11.96 -2.14
C ILE A 324 9.40 12.66 -2.52
N PHE A 325 8.52 11.96 -3.23
CA PHE A 325 7.19 12.44 -3.53
C PHE A 325 6.21 11.74 -2.61
N TRP A 326 5.66 12.49 -1.66
CA TRP A 326 4.78 11.89 -0.66
C TRP A 326 3.40 12.52 -0.71
N PRO A 327 2.34 11.71 -0.87
CA PRO A 327 0.97 12.20 -0.95
C PRO A 327 0.37 12.38 0.44
N THR A 328 -0.56 13.34 0.59
CA THR A 328 -1.27 13.64 1.84
C THR A 328 -2.79 13.50 1.68
N GLY A 329 -3.45 13.20 2.78
CA GLY A 329 -4.89 13.00 2.84
C GLY A 329 -5.69 14.25 3.19
N ASN A 330 -6.95 14.02 3.50
CA ASN A 330 -7.98 15.02 3.76
C ASN A 330 -7.64 15.96 4.93
N PRO A 331 -8.17 17.20 4.91
CA PRO A 331 -8.18 18.05 6.10
C PRO A 331 -9.21 17.52 7.11
N SER A 332 -9.10 17.92 8.37
CA SER A 332 -10.03 17.53 9.43
C SER A 332 -10.75 18.74 10.01
N PRO A 333 -12.07 18.64 10.32
CA PRO A 333 -12.96 17.49 10.08
C PRO A 333 -13.21 17.25 8.58
N SER A 334 -13.35 15.97 8.17
CA SER A 334 -13.33 15.59 6.74
C SER A 334 -14.54 16.06 5.95
N ASN A 335 -15.74 16.13 6.59
CA ASN A 335 -17.01 16.46 5.92
C ASN A 335 -17.58 17.82 6.34
N ARG A 336 -16.73 18.73 6.82
CA ARG A 336 -17.12 20.07 7.26
C ARG A 336 -15.99 21.07 7.09
N GLY A 337 -16.18 22.03 6.20
CA GLY A 337 -15.21 23.12 5.97
C GLY A 337 -15.35 24.29 6.92
N GLU A 338 -16.53 24.47 7.55
CA GLU A 338 -16.75 25.54 8.50
C GLU A 338 -15.82 25.44 9.72
N GLY A 339 -15.16 26.54 10.07
CA GLY A 339 -14.18 26.61 11.16
C GLY A 339 -12.74 26.25 10.75
N ARG A 340 -12.50 25.97 9.45
CA ARG A 340 -11.17 25.82 8.85
C ARG A 340 -11.07 26.51 7.49
N ALA A 341 -11.61 27.72 7.37
CA ALA A 341 -11.58 28.48 6.11
C ALA A 341 -10.16 28.57 5.52
N GLY A 342 -10.10 28.71 4.18
CA GLY A 342 -8.87 28.74 3.39
C GLY A 342 -8.58 27.42 2.68
N ASP A 343 -7.47 27.35 1.93
CA ASP A 343 -7.12 26.20 1.10
C ASP A 343 -6.70 24.96 1.91
N ASN A 344 -6.38 25.09 3.19
CA ASN A 344 -5.94 24.05 4.13
C ASN A 344 -4.68 23.30 3.68
N LEU A 345 -3.62 24.08 3.35
CA LEU A 345 -2.32 23.48 2.97
C LEU A 345 -1.68 22.70 4.14
N TYR A 346 -1.12 21.54 3.94
CA TYR A 346 -0.90 20.81 2.70
C TYR A 346 -1.77 19.53 2.70
N SER A 347 -3.07 19.63 3.02
CA SER A 347 -3.99 18.53 2.82
C SER A 347 -4.20 18.27 1.32
N ASN A 348 -4.60 17.05 0.96
CA ASN A 348 -4.90 16.61 -0.41
C ASN A 348 -3.83 17.04 -1.42
N SER A 349 -2.58 16.85 -1.06
CA SER A 349 -1.43 17.36 -1.81
C SER A 349 -0.41 16.28 -2.13
N LEU A 350 0.35 16.51 -3.17
CA LEU A 350 1.63 15.83 -3.40
C LEU A 350 2.76 16.75 -2.94
N LEU A 351 3.62 16.25 -2.07
CA LEU A 351 4.76 16.96 -1.51
C LEU A 351 6.05 16.42 -2.12
N ALA A 352 6.88 17.30 -2.69
CA ALA A 352 8.24 16.96 -3.09
C ALA A 352 9.21 17.38 -1.98
N LEU A 353 9.68 16.41 -1.20
CA LEU A 353 10.57 16.61 -0.07
C LEU A 353 12.01 16.22 -0.44
N ASN A 354 12.99 17.00 0.04
CA ASN A 354 14.38 16.57 -0.01
C ASN A 354 14.57 15.36 0.91
N ALA A 355 15.11 14.26 0.40
CA ALA A 355 15.21 13.00 1.12
C ALA A 355 16.10 13.06 2.37
N ASP A 356 17.13 13.92 2.39
CA ASP A 356 18.08 14.02 3.50
C ASP A 356 17.57 14.90 4.64
N SER A 357 16.79 15.94 4.32
CA SER A 357 16.42 16.98 5.31
C SER A 357 14.92 17.08 5.59
N GLY A 358 14.07 16.42 4.79
CA GLY A 358 12.62 16.57 4.85
C GLY A 358 12.12 17.96 4.41
N LYS A 359 13.00 18.83 3.87
CA LYS A 359 12.61 20.16 3.42
C LYS A 359 11.72 20.07 2.19
N LEU A 360 10.60 20.81 2.20
CA LEU A 360 9.71 20.95 1.06
C LEU A 360 10.40 21.74 -0.06
N ASN A 361 10.45 21.16 -1.27
CA ASN A 361 10.94 21.80 -2.48
C ASN A 361 9.79 22.46 -3.27
N TRP A 362 8.71 21.70 -3.47
CA TRP A 362 7.48 22.12 -4.10
C TRP A 362 6.30 21.23 -3.68
N TYR A 363 5.09 21.69 -3.93
CA TYR A 363 3.87 20.90 -3.72
C TYR A 363 2.85 21.16 -4.83
N PHE A 364 1.90 20.23 -4.96
CA PHE A 364 0.69 20.41 -5.74
C PHE A 364 -0.52 19.95 -4.92
N GLN A 365 -1.51 20.84 -4.72
CA GLN A 365 -2.75 20.49 -4.02
C GLN A 365 -3.81 20.10 -5.05
N PHE A 366 -4.35 18.87 -4.96
CA PHE A 366 -5.34 18.30 -5.88
C PHE A 366 -6.74 18.83 -5.62
N THR A 367 -7.13 18.92 -4.36
CA THR A 367 -8.44 19.42 -3.92
C THR A 367 -8.22 20.45 -2.80
N LYS A 368 -8.54 21.72 -3.10
CA LYS A 368 -8.51 22.79 -2.12
C LYS A 368 -9.73 22.67 -1.21
N HIS A 369 -9.57 22.92 0.10
CA HIS A 369 -10.66 22.98 1.06
C HIS A 369 -11.61 21.76 0.97
N ASP A 370 -11.07 20.55 0.90
CA ASP A 370 -11.85 19.34 0.71
C ASP A 370 -12.86 19.12 1.86
N GLU A 371 -14.10 18.80 1.50
CA GLU A 371 -15.22 18.53 2.41
C GLU A 371 -15.83 17.14 2.15
N HIS A 372 -15.09 16.22 1.48
CA HIS A 372 -15.65 14.95 0.99
C HIS A 372 -14.78 13.73 1.36
N ASP A 373 -13.75 13.93 2.18
CA ASP A 373 -12.83 12.86 2.53
C ASP A 373 -12.07 12.30 1.30
N TRP A 374 -11.69 13.17 0.35
CA TRP A 374 -11.00 12.74 -0.88
C TRP A 374 -9.49 12.78 -0.75
N ASP A 375 -8.98 11.99 0.19
CA ASP A 375 -7.53 11.80 0.30
C ASP A 375 -6.80 11.73 -1.02
N ALA A 376 -5.78 12.54 -1.22
CA ALA A 376 -4.90 12.47 -2.39
C ALA A 376 -3.72 11.49 -2.19
N THR A 377 -3.92 10.43 -1.39
CA THR A 377 -2.87 9.53 -0.94
C THR A 377 -2.51 8.41 -1.91
N GLN A 378 -3.00 8.44 -3.16
CA GLN A 378 -2.65 7.46 -4.17
C GLN A 378 -1.16 7.51 -4.50
N VAL A 379 -0.56 6.33 -4.75
CA VAL A 379 0.87 6.23 -5.07
C VAL A 379 1.19 7.07 -6.33
N PRO A 380 2.05 8.09 -6.23
CA PRO A 380 2.46 8.87 -7.38
C PRO A 380 3.38 8.02 -8.28
N VAL A 381 3.11 7.98 -9.59
CA VAL A 381 3.88 7.18 -10.54
C VAL A 381 4.82 8.08 -11.34
N LEU A 382 6.13 7.82 -11.22
CA LEU A 382 7.16 8.57 -11.93
C LEU A 382 7.34 7.99 -13.34
N ILE A 383 7.10 8.80 -14.36
CA ILE A 383 7.19 8.40 -15.77
C ILE A 383 8.23 9.25 -16.46
N ASP A 384 9.17 8.60 -17.15
CA ASP A 384 10.10 9.24 -18.06
C ASP A 384 9.67 8.86 -19.48
N ALA A 385 9.08 9.81 -20.21
CA ALA A 385 8.58 9.62 -21.58
C ALA A 385 8.80 10.85 -22.44
N GLY A 386 9.20 10.66 -23.70
CA GLY A 386 9.38 11.75 -24.65
C GLY A 386 10.37 12.84 -24.21
N GLY A 387 11.35 12.50 -23.36
CA GLY A 387 12.30 13.47 -22.77
C GLY A 387 11.72 14.27 -21.60
N LYS A 388 10.45 14.04 -21.22
CA LYS A 388 9.79 14.68 -20.08
C LYS A 388 9.89 13.82 -18.82
N LYS A 389 9.95 14.48 -17.68
CA LYS A 389 9.90 13.86 -16.36
C LYS A 389 8.54 14.14 -15.74
N LEU A 390 7.69 13.12 -15.68
CA LEU A 390 6.28 13.25 -15.30
C LEU A 390 6.01 12.59 -13.96
N ILE A 391 4.99 13.06 -13.26
CA ILE A 391 4.27 12.34 -12.21
C ILE A 391 2.83 12.17 -12.67
N ALA A 392 2.35 10.93 -12.68
CA ALA A 392 0.96 10.62 -12.97
C ALA A 392 0.27 10.13 -11.68
N GLN A 393 -0.92 10.67 -11.40
CA GLN A 393 -1.74 10.26 -10.25
C GLN A 393 -3.22 10.24 -10.65
N ALA A 394 -3.87 9.08 -10.46
CA ALA A 394 -5.32 8.98 -10.48
C ALA A 394 -5.81 9.28 -9.07
N ASP A 395 -6.49 10.41 -8.90
CA ASP A 395 -6.86 10.93 -7.59
C ASP A 395 -8.26 10.47 -7.16
N ARG A 396 -8.48 10.41 -5.85
CA ARG A 396 -9.75 10.00 -5.23
C ARG A 396 -10.91 10.92 -5.62
N ASN A 397 -10.62 12.18 -5.96
CA ASN A 397 -11.58 13.17 -6.44
C ASN A 397 -12.12 12.93 -7.86
N GLY A 398 -11.66 11.88 -8.56
CA GLY A 398 -12.13 11.49 -9.89
C GLY A 398 -11.36 12.04 -11.07
N TYR A 399 -10.29 12.78 -10.83
CA TYR A 399 -9.41 13.31 -11.87
C TYR A 399 -8.08 12.55 -11.94
N PHE A 400 -7.61 12.37 -13.15
CA PHE A 400 -6.25 11.91 -13.47
C PHE A 400 -5.38 13.12 -13.74
N TYR A 401 -4.33 13.29 -12.95
CA TYR A 401 -3.40 14.40 -13.00
C TYR A 401 -2.06 13.97 -13.57
N VAL A 402 -1.47 14.84 -14.38
CA VAL A 402 -0.08 14.71 -14.84
C VAL A 402 0.64 16.00 -14.50
N LEU A 403 1.74 15.87 -13.74
CA LEU A 403 2.57 16.99 -13.30
C LEU A 403 3.96 16.88 -13.90
N ASP A 404 4.61 18.04 -14.12
CA ASP A 404 6.06 18.07 -14.30
C ASP A 404 6.75 17.74 -12.97
N ARG A 405 7.53 16.64 -12.94
CA ARG A 405 8.21 16.15 -11.74
C ARG A 405 9.27 17.11 -11.20
N THR A 406 9.74 18.04 -12.01
CA THR A 406 10.84 18.93 -11.64
C THR A 406 10.40 20.11 -10.78
N ASN A 407 9.16 20.59 -10.98
CA ASN A 407 8.65 21.81 -10.35
C ASN A 407 7.21 21.70 -9.82
N GLY A 408 6.50 20.59 -10.10
CA GLY A 408 5.11 20.38 -9.68
C GLY A 408 4.07 21.10 -10.54
N GLU A 409 4.44 21.65 -11.71
CA GLU A 409 3.52 22.29 -12.65
C GLU A 409 2.48 21.27 -13.15
N LEU A 410 1.21 21.70 -13.16
CA LEU A 410 0.12 20.90 -13.71
C LEU A 410 0.16 20.92 -15.24
N LEU A 411 0.40 19.77 -15.85
CA LEU A 411 0.39 19.60 -17.31
C LEU A 411 -1.00 19.22 -17.80
N SER A 412 -1.71 18.38 -17.07
CA SER A 412 -3.10 18.03 -17.40
C SER A 412 -3.87 17.53 -16.18
N ALA A 413 -5.19 17.77 -16.17
CA ALA A 413 -6.16 17.19 -15.27
C ALA A 413 -7.39 16.75 -16.08
N THR A 414 -7.70 15.45 -16.11
CA THR A 414 -8.78 14.88 -16.92
C THR A 414 -9.65 13.98 -16.05
N ALA A 415 -10.97 14.14 -16.10
CA ALA A 415 -11.87 13.26 -15.36
C ALA A 415 -11.76 11.83 -15.87
N TYR A 416 -11.50 10.87 -14.99
CA TYR A 416 -11.46 9.45 -15.32
C TYR A 416 -12.61 8.65 -14.70
N ALA A 417 -13.41 9.30 -13.85
CA ALA A 417 -14.60 8.74 -13.22
C ALA A 417 -15.76 9.75 -13.29
N LYS A 418 -16.95 9.33 -12.87
CA LYS A 418 -18.11 10.24 -12.75
C LYS A 418 -17.82 11.31 -11.70
N THR A 419 -17.92 12.57 -12.09
CA THR A 419 -17.70 13.74 -11.21
C THR A 419 -18.82 14.73 -11.32
N THR A 420 -19.29 15.28 -10.19
CA THR A 420 -20.32 16.34 -10.12
C THR A 420 -19.89 17.52 -9.26
N TRP A 421 -18.76 17.41 -8.58
CA TRP A 421 -18.27 18.41 -7.63
C TRP A 421 -17.61 19.64 -8.30
N THR A 422 -17.33 19.54 -9.58
CA THR A 422 -16.68 20.60 -10.35
C THR A 422 -17.28 20.72 -11.74
N ASP A 423 -17.37 21.94 -12.26
CA ASP A 423 -17.78 22.30 -13.63
C ASP A 423 -16.79 23.29 -14.27
N SER A 424 -15.74 23.65 -13.56
CA SER A 424 -14.74 24.63 -14.02
C SER A 424 -13.34 24.29 -13.55
N LYS A 425 -12.35 24.97 -14.12
CA LYS A 425 -10.95 24.89 -13.75
C LYS A 425 -10.43 26.29 -13.45
N ASP A 426 -9.44 26.40 -12.56
CA ASP A 426 -8.70 27.63 -12.33
C ASP A 426 -7.75 27.97 -13.51
N ALA A 427 -7.03 29.08 -13.38
CA ALA A 427 -6.10 29.57 -14.42
C ALA A 427 -4.96 28.57 -14.71
N GLU A 428 -4.61 27.74 -13.72
CA GLU A 428 -3.58 26.70 -13.82
C GLU A 428 -4.14 25.38 -14.37
N GLY A 429 -5.45 25.29 -14.64
CA GLY A 429 -6.13 24.10 -15.18
C GLY A 429 -6.55 23.08 -14.13
N ARG A 430 -6.49 23.42 -12.82
CA ARG A 430 -6.93 22.58 -11.72
C ARG A 430 -8.46 22.64 -11.61
N PRO A 431 -9.15 21.48 -11.38
CA PRO A 431 -10.59 21.47 -11.09
C PRO A 431 -10.91 22.26 -9.82
N VAL A 432 -11.97 23.08 -9.87
CA VAL A 432 -12.43 23.92 -8.74
C VAL A 432 -13.82 23.46 -8.30
N ALA A 433 -14.00 23.31 -6.99
CA ALA A 433 -15.29 22.92 -6.42
C ALA A 433 -16.39 23.93 -6.79
N ASN A 434 -17.52 23.45 -7.29
CA ASN A 434 -18.68 24.27 -7.55
C ASN A 434 -19.50 24.49 -6.24
N LYS A 435 -20.36 25.51 -6.24
CA LYS A 435 -21.13 25.88 -5.05
C LYS A 435 -22.09 24.80 -4.56
N ASN A 436 -22.43 23.84 -5.42
CA ASN A 436 -23.37 22.78 -5.10
C ASN A 436 -22.64 21.49 -4.64
N ALA A 437 -21.32 21.53 -4.48
CA ALA A 437 -20.57 20.36 -4.01
C ALA A 437 -20.53 20.27 -2.48
N SER A 438 -20.59 21.40 -1.75
CA SER A 438 -20.46 21.39 -0.30
C SER A 438 -21.57 20.60 0.40
N PRO A 439 -21.24 19.84 1.45
CA PRO A 439 -22.21 19.16 2.29
C PRO A 439 -23.23 20.12 2.92
N THR A 440 -24.46 19.69 3.10
CA THR A 440 -25.54 20.46 3.76
C THR A 440 -26.11 19.68 4.94
N LEU A 441 -26.92 20.33 5.78
CA LEU A 441 -27.61 19.63 6.88
C LEU A 441 -28.60 18.58 6.37
N GLU A 442 -29.26 18.86 5.25
CA GLU A 442 -30.21 17.96 4.59
C GLU A 442 -29.53 16.85 3.79
N GLY A 443 -28.29 17.02 3.50
CA GLY A 443 -27.50 16.15 2.62
C GLY A 443 -27.51 16.59 1.18
N HIS A 444 -26.37 16.43 0.49
CA HIS A 444 -26.20 16.74 -0.92
C HIS A 444 -25.53 15.58 -1.64
N THR A 445 -26.07 15.15 -2.79
CA THR A 445 -25.51 14.06 -3.58
C THR A 445 -24.33 14.55 -4.41
N VAL A 446 -23.14 13.97 -4.18
CA VAL A 446 -21.91 14.31 -4.88
C VAL A 446 -21.24 13.04 -5.43
N CYS A 447 -20.66 13.14 -6.60
CA CYS A 447 -19.82 12.12 -7.24
C CYS A 447 -18.40 12.70 -7.47
N PRO A 448 -17.34 11.93 -7.18
CA PRO A 448 -17.35 10.62 -6.52
C PRO A 448 -17.91 10.68 -5.10
N GLY A 449 -18.37 9.54 -4.58
CA GLY A 449 -18.72 9.41 -3.16
C GLY A 449 -17.48 9.43 -2.25
N ALA A 450 -17.68 9.28 -0.94
CA ALA A 450 -16.63 9.36 0.07
C ALA A 450 -15.52 8.31 -0.11
N LEU A 451 -15.82 7.12 -0.63
CA LEU A 451 -14.80 6.11 -0.95
C LEU A 451 -13.96 6.46 -2.18
N GLY A 452 -14.35 7.53 -2.90
CA GLY A 452 -13.62 8.09 -4.05
C GLY A 452 -13.71 7.27 -5.33
N ALA A 453 -13.20 7.86 -6.42
CA ALA A 453 -13.07 7.18 -7.71
C ALA A 453 -11.99 6.09 -7.70
N THR A 454 -10.99 6.21 -6.88
CA THR A 454 -10.01 5.20 -6.44
C THR A 454 -9.68 5.46 -4.97
N ASN A 455 -8.80 4.66 -4.35
CA ASN A 455 -8.40 4.87 -2.96
C ASN A 455 -6.92 4.43 -2.80
N PHE A 456 -6.60 3.56 -1.81
CA PHE A 456 -5.24 3.05 -1.58
C PHE A 456 -4.73 2.07 -2.66
N MET A 457 -5.58 1.65 -3.59
CA MET A 457 -5.25 0.67 -4.61
C MET A 457 -4.12 1.17 -5.49
N ALA A 458 -2.95 0.53 -5.40
CA ALA A 458 -1.79 0.94 -6.17
C ALA A 458 -2.02 0.73 -7.67
N PRO A 459 -1.81 1.77 -8.51
CA PRO A 459 -1.88 1.66 -9.96
C PRO A 459 -0.63 0.98 -10.53
N THR A 460 -0.61 0.75 -11.86
CA THR A 460 0.59 0.38 -12.59
C THR A 460 0.74 1.22 -13.86
N TYR A 461 1.97 1.50 -14.24
CA TYR A 461 2.31 2.04 -15.56
C TYR A 461 3.14 1.04 -16.33
N ASP A 462 2.62 0.61 -17.48
CA ASP A 462 3.31 -0.29 -18.38
C ASP A 462 4.10 0.50 -19.44
N PRO A 463 5.43 0.49 -19.38
CA PRO A 463 6.26 1.21 -20.35
C PRO A 463 6.23 0.62 -21.76
N GLN A 464 5.75 -0.61 -21.96
CA GLN A 464 5.65 -1.25 -23.28
C GLN A 464 4.43 -0.75 -24.04
N SER A 465 3.28 -0.65 -23.36
CA SER A 465 2.05 -0.10 -23.96
C SER A 465 1.96 1.41 -23.83
N GLY A 466 2.73 2.05 -22.93
CA GLY A 466 2.63 3.46 -22.60
C GLY A 466 1.38 3.82 -21.80
N LEU A 467 0.69 2.84 -21.21
CA LEU A 467 -0.59 3.03 -20.53
C LEU A 467 -0.47 2.95 -19.01
N PHE A 468 -1.28 3.78 -18.37
CA PHE A 468 -1.49 3.78 -16.91
C PHE A 468 -2.77 3.00 -16.59
N TYR A 469 -2.66 1.95 -15.76
CA TYR A 469 -3.79 1.13 -15.37
C TYR A 469 -4.15 1.38 -13.92
N VAL A 470 -5.45 1.61 -13.67
CA VAL A 470 -5.98 1.90 -12.35
C VAL A 470 -7.33 1.21 -12.14
N THR A 471 -7.55 0.70 -10.95
CA THR A 471 -8.89 0.30 -10.52
C THR A 471 -9.68 1.53 -10.12
N ALA A 472 -10.89 1.67 -10.66
CA ALA A 472 -11.72 2.84 -10.51
C ALA A 472 -13.15 2.49 -10.14
N ARG A 473 -13.87 3.46 -9.57
CA ARG A 473 -15.28 3.35 -9.19
C ARG A 473 -16.07 4.51 -9.75
N ASP A 474 -17.29 4.22 -10.17
CA ASP A 474 -18.32 5.24 -10.39
C ASP A 474 -19.36 5.07 -9.28
N GLN A 475 -19.37 5.99 -8.33
CA GLN A 475 -20.13 5.96 -7.10
C GLN A 475 -20.47 7.39 -6.69
N CYS A 476 -21.69 7.60 -6.17
CA CYS A 476 -22.11 8.89 -5.62
C CYS A 476 -22.69 8.67 -4.23
N ASP A 477 -22.38 9.58 -3.30
CA ASP A 477 -22.91 9.53 -1.94
C ASP A 477 -23.63 10.84 -1.59
N ILE A 478 -24.53 10.78 -0.61
CA ILE A 478 -25.14 11.95 0.02
C ILE A 478 -24.21 12.38 1.15
N PHE A 479 -23.66 13.58 1.04
CA PHE A 479 -22.84 14.18 2.08
C PHE A 479 -23.67 15.13 2.93
N SER A 480 -23.67 14.91 4.24
CA SER A 480 -24.28 15.82 5.21
C SER A 480 -23.23 16.46 6.09
N THR A 481 -23.53 17.59 6.71
CA THR A 481 -22.65 18.28 7.64
C THR A 481 -23.36 18.61 8.94
N ALA A 482 -22.66 18.55 10.06
CA ALA A 482 -23.18 18.94 11.36
C ALA A 482 -22.03 19.43 12.26
N PRO A 483 -22.29 20.38 13.18
CA PRO A 483 -21.31 20.74 14.19
C PRO A 483 -20.88 19.56 15.04
N GLN A 484 -19.58 19.37 15.19
CA GLN A 484 -19.00 18.32 16.04
C GLN A 484 -17.87 18.94 16.85
N PRO A 485 -17.92 18.89 18.20
CA PRO A 485 -16.78 19.30 19.02
C PRO A 485 -15.61 18.32 18.85
N TYR A 486 -14.41 18.86 18.85
CA TYR A 486 -13.20 18.02 18.85
C TYR A 486 -12.99 17.38 20.22
N GLU A 487 -12.69 16.09 20.23
CA GLU A 487 -12.27 15.34 21.39
C GLU A 487 -11.12 14.41 20.98
N ALA A 488 -9.95 14.55 21.62
CA ALA A 488 -8.75 13.80 21.26
C ALA A 488 -8.98 12.28 21.34
N GLY A 489 -8.56 11.55 20.31
CA GLY A 489 -8.74 10.10 20.22
C GLY A 489 -10.17 9.65 19.86
N HIS A 490 -11.06 10.57 19.56
CA HIS A 490 -12.39 10.29 19.05
C HIS A 490 -12.53 10.74 17.59
N ALA A 491 -13.41 10.06 16.86
CA ALA A 491 -13.66 10.38 15.45
C ALA A 491 -14.18 11.82 15.29
N PHE A 492 -13.58 12.57 14.37
CA PHE A 492 -13.86 13.98 14.11
C PHE A 492 -14.13 14.19 12.62
N TYR A 493 -15.28 13.69 12.17
CA TYR A 493 -15.70 13.77 10.75
C TYR A 493 -16.43 15.07 10.41
N GLY A 494 -17.07 15.71 11.39
CA GLY A 494 -17.95 16.87 11.17
C GLY A 494 -19.25 16.50 10.46
N SER A 495 -19.55 15.25 10.26
CA SER A 495 -20.82 14.65 9.83
C SER A 495 -20.67 13.21 9.32
N ALA A 496 -21.56 12.83 8.37
CA ALA A 496 -21.61 11.50 7.78
C ALA A 496 -21.88 11.58 6.28
N TYR A 497 -21.63 10.48 5.58
CA TYR A 497 -22.06 10.25 4.21
C TYR A 497 -22.89 8.98 4.14
N PHE A 498 -23.79 8.93 3.16
CA PHE A 498 -24.71 7.81 2.96
C PHE A 498 -24.77 7.46 1.47
N PRO A 499 -24.95 6.18 1.12
CA PRO A 499 -25.22 5.79 -0.26
C PRO A 499 -26.43 6.57 -0.81
N SER A 500 -26.32 7.12 -2.01
CA SER A 500 -27.45 7.76 -2.68
C SER A 500 -28.37 6.69 -3.26
N GLU A 501 -29.63 6.66 -2.84
CA GLU A 501 -30.63 5.72 -3.37
C GLU A 501 -31.01 6.04 -4.83
N ASP A 502 -30.90 7.31 -5.23
CA ASP A 502 -31.17 7.79 -6.58
C ASP A 502 -29.99 7.68 -7.53
N ALA A 503 -28.81 7.30 -7.01
CA ALA A 503 -27.63 7.10 -7.83
C ALA A 503 -27.67 5.74 -8.54
N GLU A 504 -27.04 5.69 -9.72
CA GLU A 504 -26.76 4.42 -10.38
C GLU A 504 -26.02 3.46 -9.44
N PRO A 505 -26.16 2.13 -9.62
CA PRO A 505 -25.43 1.15 -8.83
C PRO A 505 -23.93 1.45 -8.81
N TYR A 506 -23.29 1.18 -7.70
CA TYR A 506 -21.83 1.30 -7.58
C TYR A 506 -21.15 0.39 -8.59
N LEU A 507 -20.40 0.99 -9.51
CA LEU A 507 -19.69 0.26 -10.56
C LEU A 507 -18.19 0.25 -10.29
N GLY A 508 -17.55 -0.88 -10.54
CA GLY A 508 -16.11 -1.06 -10.47
C GLY A 508 -15.49 -1.30 -11.83
N PHE A 509 -14.32 -0.73 -12.07
CA PHE A 509 -13.63 -0.81 -13.36
C PHE A 509 -12.13 -1.02 -13.18
N LEU A 510 -11.52 -1.70 -14.12
CA LEU A 510 -10.12 -1.54 -14.46
C LEU A 510 -10.05 -0.64 -15.70
N LYS A 511 -9.40 0.52 -15.59
CA LYS A 511 -9.26 1.51 -16.67
C LYS A 511 -7.82 1.62 -17.11
N ALA A 512 -7.58 1.71 -18.42
CA ALA A 512 -6.30 2.01 -19.04
C ALA A 512 -6.34 3.45 -19.57
N ILE A 513 -5.45 4.30 -19.05
CA ILE A 513 -5.40 5.74 -19.32
C ILE A 513 -4.08 6.04 -20.02
N ASP A 514 -4.13 6.83 -21.06
CA ASP A 514 -2.97 7.39 -21.72
C ASP A 514 -2.48 8.62 -20.93
N PRO A 515 -1.28 8.59 -20.35
CA PRO A 515 -0.79 9.70 -19.52
C PRO A 515 -0.58 11.02 -20.29
N GLU A 516 -0.35 10.97 -21.60
CA GLU A 516 -0.12 12.19 -22.39
C GLU A 516 -1.42 12.95 -22.63
N SER A 517 -2.51 12.24 -22.95
CA SER A 517 -3.80 12.86 -23.27
C SER A 517 -4.80 12.84 -22.12
N GLY A 518 -4.58 12.03 -21.06
CA GLY A 518 -5.55 11.73 -20.02
C GLY A 518 -6.74 10.89 -20.50
N ALA A 519 -6.73 10.41 -21.75
CA ALA A 519 -7.85 9.68 -22.34
C ALA A 519 -7.91 8.24 -21.82
N ILE A 520 -9.12 7.79 -21.46
CA ILE A 520 -9.39 6.37 -21.18
C ILE A 520 -9.39 5.63 -22.52
N LYS A 521 -8.38 4.81 -22.76
CA LYS A 521 -8.26 4.01 -23.98
C LYS A 521 -9.11 2.74 -23.92
N MET A 522 -9.16 2.11 -22.74
CA MET A 522 -9.90 0.87 -22.52
C MET A 522 -10.43 0.82 -21.08
N LYS A 523 -11.51 0.09 -20.89
CA LYS A 523 -12.04 -0.23 -19.56
C LYS A 523 -12.62 -1.64 -19.53
N PHE A 524 -12.40 -2.32 -18.43
CA PHE A 524 -13.08 -3.58 -18.07
C PHE A 524 -13.97 -3.30 -16.85
N GLN A 525 -15.24 -3.72 -16.90
CA GLN A 525 -16.15 -3.57 -15.78
C GLN A 525 -16.15 -4.84 -14.94
N HIS A 526 -15.84 -4.69 -13.64
CA HIS A 526 -15.98 -5.76 -12.66
C HIS A 526 -17.44 -5.97 -12.27
N THR A 527 -17.75 -7.13 -11.69
CA THR A 527 -19.10 -7.44 -11.18
C THR A 527 -19.48 -6.54 -10.00
N SER A 528 -18.47 -6.13 -9.20
CA SER A 528 -18.62 -5.25 -8.04
C SER A 528 -17.47 -4.24 -7.97
N PRO A 529 -17.60 -3.14 -7.21
CA PRO A 529 -16.50 -2.22 -6.97
C PRO A 529 -15.28 -2.93 -6.38
N THR A 530 -14.10 -2.70 -6.98
CA THR A 530 -12.86 -3.37 -6.57
C THR A 530 -12.08 -2.56 -5.53
N TRP A 531 -11.28 -3.27 -4.73
CA TRP A 531 -10.29 -2.73 -3.79
C TRP A 531 -8.87 -3.20 -4.11
N SER A 532 -8.70 -3.96 -5.18
CA SER A 532 -7.41 -4.50 -5.61
C SER A 532 -6.55 -3.44 -6.28
N GLY A 533 -5.25 -3.46 -6.01
CA GLY A 533 -4.28 -2.78 -6.88
C GLY A 533 -4.04 -3.53 -8.19
N VAL A 534 -3.12 -3.00 -8.99
CA VAL A 534 -2.81 -3.49 -10.34
C VAL A 534 -1.31 -3.77 -10.48
N LEU A 535 -0.96 -4.79 -11.24
CA LEU A 535 0.41 -5.13 -11.66
C LEU A 535 0.44 -5.28 -13.18
N SER A 536 1.44 -4.74 -13.86
CA SER A 536 1.75 -5.07 -15.25
C SER A 536 3.09 -5.80 -15.37
N THR A 537 3.24 -6.63 -16.42
CA THR A 537 4.47 -7.42 -16.63
C THR A 537 4.95 -7.33 -18.08
N ALA A 538 6.25 -7.56 -18.28
CA ALA A 538 6.85 -7.62 -19.61
C ALA A 538 6.29 -8.77 -20.48
N GLY A 539 5.58 -9.74 -19.87
CA GLY A 539 4.81 -10.75 -20.59
C GLY A 539 3.54 -10.23 -21.27
N GLY A 540 3.29 -8.90 -21.24
CA GLY A 540 2.11 -8.26 -21.84
C GLY A 540 0.84 -8.46 -21.04
N LEU A 541 0.95 -8.70 -19.73
CA LEU A 541 -0.18 -8.99 -18.84
C LEU A 541 -0.41 -7.85 -17.86
N VAL A 542 -1.69 -7.66 -17.53
CA VAL A 542 -2.15 -6.85 -16.40
C VAL A 542 -2.92 -7.74 -15.43
N PHE A 543 -2.61 -7.65 -14.13
CA PHE A 543 -3.27 -8.43 -13.09
C PHE A 543 -4.04 -7.52 -12.15
N SER A 544 -5.27 -7.88 -11.82
CA SER A 544 -6.10 -7.21 -10.82
C SER A 544 -7.11 -8.19 -10.23
N GLY A 545 -7.70 -7.83 -9.09
CA GLY A 545 -8.75 -8.61 -8.44
C GLY A 545 -10.00 -7.78 -8.18
N ASP A 546 -11.02 -8.40 -7.58
CA ASP A 546 -12.25 -7.72 -7.19
C ASP A 546 -12.73 -8.09 -5.78
N ALA A 547 -13.81 -7.46 -5.33
CA ALA A 547 -14.38 -7.69 -4.01
C ALA A 547 -15.07 -9.06 -3.88
N GLU A 548 -15.34 -9.75 -4.97
CA GLU A 548 -15.91 -11.10 -4.97
C GLU A 548 -14.84 -12.20 -4.96
N GLY A 549 -13.56 -11.80 -4.91
CA GLY A 549 -12.42 -12.72 -4.83
C GLY A 549 -11.97 -13.26 -6.18
N ASN A 550 -12.33 -12.63 -7.28
CA ASN A 550 -11.76 -12.97 -8.58
C ASN A 550 -10.37 -12.34 -8.70
N PHE A 551 -9.38 -13.14 -9.07
CA PHE A 551 -8.07 -12.68 -9.49
C PHE A 551 -7.91 -12.99 -10.99
N ILE A 552 -7.62 -11.96 -11.78
CA ILE A 552 -7.73 -12.02 -13.23
C ILE A 552 -6.43 -11.54 -13.86
N ALA A 553 -5.94 -12.28 -14.86
CA ALA A 553 -4.91 -11.85 -15.78
C ALA A 553 -5.57 -11.36 -17.08
N PHE A 554 -5.23 -10.14 -17.47
CA PHE A 554 -5.71 -9.49 -18.69
C PHE A 554 -4.58 -9.35 -19.71
N ASP A 555 -4.93 -9.40 -20.98
CA ASP A 555 -4.08 -8.91 -22.07
C ASP A 555 -3.93 -7.38 -21.95
N ALA A 556 -2.71 -6.88 -21.78
CA ALA A 556 -2.48 -5.48 -21.48
C ALA A 556 -3.05 -4.53 -22.55
N PRO A 557 -2.84 -4.74 -23.88
CA PRO A 557 -3.33 -3.82 -24.88
C PRO A 557 -4.85 -3.77 -25.06
N SER A 558 -5.60 -4.79 -24.61
CA SER A 558 -7.05 -4.89 -24.87
C SER A 558 -7.92 -5.00 -23.64
N LEU A 559 -7.34 -5.25 -22.46
CA LEU A 559 -8.02 -5.62 -21.22
C LEU A 559 -8.94 -6.85 -21.38
N LYS A 560 -8.66 -7.72 -22.36
CA LYS A 560 -9.37 -8.99 -22.49
C LYS A 560 -8.92 -9.95 -21.39
N PRO A 561 -9.82 -10.56 -20.59
CA PRO A 561 -9.46 -11.59 -19.63
C PRO A 561 -8.87 -12.82 -20.33
N LEU A 562 -7.70 -13.28 -19.87
CA LEU A 562 -6.99 -14.46 -20.37
C LEU A 562 -7.02 -15.63 -19.38
N TRP A 563 -7.10 -15.31 -18.08
CA TRP A 563 -7.12 -16.27 -17.01
C TRP A 563 -7.82 -15.69 -15.79
N HIS A 564 -8.40 -16.57 -14.99
CA HIS A 564 -9.13 -16.21 -13.78
C HIS A 564 -8.96 -17.31 -12.73
N PHE A 565 -8.88 -16.88 -11.45
CA PHE A 565 -8.89 -17.77 -10.29
C PHE A 565 -9.78 -17.20 -9.20
N GLN A 566 -10.66 -18.05 -8.61
CA GLN A 566 -11.49 -17.67 -7.48
C GLN A 566 -10.72 -17.90 -6.17
N MET A 567 -10.41 -16.81 -5.46
CA MET A 567 -9.55 -16.79 -4.28
C MET A 567 -10.25 -17.23 -2.99
N GLY A 568 -11.57 -17.32 -2.98
CA GLY A 568 -12.36 -17.64 -1.78
C GLY A 568 -12.49 -16.49 -0.78
N GLY A 569 -12.03 -15.29 -1.13
CA GLY A 569 -12.16 -14.07 -0.33
C GLY A 569 -11.83 -12.83 -1.13
N ALA A 570 -12.39 -11.67 -0.73
CA ALA A 570 -12.20 -10.41 -1.42
C ALA A 570 -10.72 -10.01 -1.53
N VAL A 571 -10.36 -9.39 -2.66
CA VAL A 571 -8.99 -8.90 -2.91
C VAL A 571 -8.90 -7.44 -2.53
N TYR A 572 -8.09 -7.16 -1.50
CA TYR A 572 -7.79 -5.80 -1.02
C TYR A 572 -6.33 -5.39 -1.23
N ALA A 573 -5.50 -6.31 -1.69
CA ALA A 573 -4.07 -6.09 -1.89
C ALA A 573 -3.73 -5.80 -3.35
N ALA A 574 -2.53 -5.31 -3.57
CA ALA A 574 -1.97 -5.17 -4.90
C ALA A 574 -1.10 -6.40 -5.24
N PRO A 575 -1.23 -6.99 -6.45
CA PRO A 575 -0.39 -8.10 -6.88
C PRO A 575 1.06 -7.66 -7.11
N MET A 576 2.01 -8.60 -7.01
CA MET A 576 3.42 -8.41 -7.31
C MET A 576 3.99 -9.66 -8.01
N ALA A 577 5.13 -9.52 -8.67
CA ALA A 577 5.80 -10.62 -9.36
C ALA A 577 7.23 -10.82 -8.87
N PHE A 578 7.69 -12.06 -8.84
CA PHE A 578 9.05 -12.43 -8.47
C PHE A 578 9.48 -13.72 -9.17
N ALA A 579 10.76 -14.08 -9.08
CA ALA A 579 11.22 -15.37 -9.56
C ALA A 579 12.14 -16.05 -8.53
N VAL A 580 12.04 -17.37 -8.44
CA VAL A 580 12.94 -18.22 -7.62
C VAL A 580 13.33 -19.43 -8.46
N ASP A 581 14.64 -19.77 -8.48
CA ASP A 581 15.20 -20.86 -9.26
C ASP A 581 14.81 -20.79 -10.75
N GLY A 582 14.77 -19.57 -11.32
CA GLY A 582 14.40 -19.34 -12.72
C GLY A 582 12.93 -19.54 -13.05
N LYS A 583 12.06 -19.70 -12.05
CA LYS A 583 10.60 -19.79 -12.20
C LYS A 583 9.93 -18.52 -11.74
N GLU A 584 9.08 -17.97 -12.58
CA GLU A 584 8.27 -16.78 -12.29
C GLU A 584 7.02 -17.13 -11.50
N TYR A 585 6.70 -16.24 -10.57
CA TYR A 585 5.49 -16.27 -9.75
C TYR A 585 4.81 -14.90 -9.74
N VAL A 586 3.48 -14.93 -9.68
CA VAL A 586 2.66 -13.76 -9.34
C VAL A 586 2.02 -14.02 -7.99
N ALA A 587 2.23 -13.12 -7.02
CA ALA A 587 1.66 -13.26 -5.68
C ALA A 587 0.68 -12.13 -5.36
N ILE A 588 -0.32 -12.46 -4.53
CA ILE A 588 -1.34 -11.53 -4.07
C ILE A 588 -1.94 -12.01 -2.74
N ALA A 589 -2.33 -11.07 -1.88
CA ALA A 589 -3.13 -11.38 -0.70
C ALA A 589 -4.63 -11.22 -0.99
N ALA A 590 -5.43 -12.20 -0.53
CA ALA A 590 -6.89 -12.17 -0.65
C ALA A 590 -7.54 -12.87 0.54
N GLY A 591 -8.65 -12.35 1.03
CA GLY A 591 -9.27 -12.84 2.26
C GLY A 591 -8.27 -12.83 3.42
N SER A 592 -7.94 -14.00 3.95
CA SER A 592 -6.97 -14.19 5.04
C SER A 592 -5.68 -14.90 4.60
N ALA A 593 -5.40 -15.00 3.30
CA ALA A 593 -4.28 -15.76 2.77
C ALA A 593 -3.44 -15.00 1.75
N ILE A 594 -2.18 -15.43 1.60
CA ILE A 594 -1.30 -15.04 0.49
C ILE A 594 -1.23 -16.22 -0.48
N TYR A 595 -1.41 -15.93 -1.74
CA TYR A 595 -1.35 -16.90 -2.84
C TYR A 595 -0.15 -16.58 -3.72
N ALA A 596 0.51 -17.61 -4.23
CA ALA A 596 1.47 -17.48 -5.32
C ALA A 596 1.04 -18.38 -6.49
N PHE A 597 1.00 -17.82 -7.67
CA PHE A 597 0.66 -18.48 -8.92
C PHE A 597 1.88 -18.59 -9.81
N GLY A 598 1.94 -19.62 -10.64
CA GLY A 598 3.00 -19.84 -11.61
C GLY A 598 2.59 -20.84 -12.65
N LEU A 599 3.44 -21.10 -13.64
CA LEU A 599 3.23 -22.17 -14.61
C LEU A 599 3.37 -23.54 -13.95
N PRO A 600 2.76 -24.58 -14.47
CA PRO A 600 2.81 -25.97 -13.95
C PRO A 600 4.20 -26.49 -13.65
#